data_3e3a6ee35fe1f3c4d86de2b850876126
#
_entry.id   3e3a6ee35fe1f3c4d86de2b850876126
#
_cell.length_a   1.000
_cell.length_b   1.000
_cell.length_c   1.000
_cell.angle_alpha   90.00
_cell.angle_beta   90.00
_cell.angle_gamma   90.00
#
_symmetry.space_group_name_H-M   'P 1'
#
loop_
_entity.id
_entity.type
_entity.pdbx_description
1 polymer ?
#
loop_
_entity_poly.entity_id
_entity_poly.type
_entity_poly.pdbx_seq_one_letter_code
_entity_poly.pdbx_strand_id
1 'polypeptide(L)'
;MLQAEPVTGTGRQAAWVVEQVRALGIGSVALVVSPYHLVRVYLTVLRACDDAGLRLPMVPLPVAVAPDAPVPETGAAGYDLVAGEVSRLLRYPGQGWIATPERLRDYLRWLWSAHRPLLTGA
;
A
#
# COMPACT_ATOMS: atom_id res chain seq x y z
N MET A 1 8.92 -3.71 -15.98
CA MET A 1 8.07 -3.38 -14.82
C MET A 1 7.11 -4.53 -14.55
N LEU A 2 7.07 -5.00 -13.32
CA LEU A 2 6.15 -6.05 -12.92
C LEU A 2 4.78 -5.46 -12.61
N GLN A 3 3.73 -6.09 -13.11
CA GLN A 3 2.35 -5.74 -12.77
C GLN A 3 1.70 -6.95 -12.11
N ALA A 4 0.86 -6.68 -11.11
CA ALA A 4 0.09 -7.75 -10.48
C ALA A 4 -0.93 -8.30 -11.46
N GLU A 5 -1.05 -9.62 -11.50
CA GLU A 5 -2.15 -10.27 -12.19
C GLU A 5 -3.47 -9.78 -11.58
N PRO A 6 -4.59 -9.79 -12.34
CA PRO A 6 -5.87 -9.40 -11.79
C PRO A 6 -6.34 -10.42 -10.74
N VAL A 7 -5.84 -10.25 -9.52
CA VAL A 7 -6.26 -11.04 -8.36
C VAL A 7 -7.24 -10.25 -7.53
N THR A 8 -8.23 -10.93 -6.98
CA THR A 8 -9.22 -10.29 -6.13
C THR A 8 -8.65 -10.10 -4.72
N GLY A 9 -8.87 -8.90 -4.18
CA GLY A 9 -8.53 -8.57 -2.80
C GLY A 9 -7.11 -8.05 -2.61
N THR A 10 -7.02 -7.02 -1.79
CA THR A 10 -5.76 -6.34 -1.47
C THR A 10 -4.78 -7.27 -0.76
N GLY A 11 -5.29 -8.17 0.08
CA GLY A 11 -4.44 -9.13 0.79
C GLY A 11 -3.70 -10.09 -0.15
N ARG A 12 -4.37 -10.56 -1.21
CA ARG A 12 -3.73 -11.41 -2.22
C ARG A 12 -2.70 -10.65 -3.03
N GLN A 13 -2.99 -9.41 -3.37
CA GLN A 13 -2.04 -8.53 -4.06
C GLN A 13 -0.79 -8.30 -3.21
N ALA A 14 -0.96 -8.08 -1.91
CA ALA A 14 0.16 -7.92 -0.99
C ALA A 14 1.01 -9.18 -0.90
N ALA A 15 0.38 -10.36 -0.84
CA ALA A 15 1.09 -11.64 -0.84
C ALA A 15 1.89 -11.84 -2.13
N TRP A 16 1.32 -11.47 -3.27
CA TRP A 16 2.01 -11.52 -4.56
C TRP A 16 3.25 -10.61 -4.55
N VAL A 17 3.14 -9.38 -4.01
CA VAL A 17 4.29 -8.47 -3.90
C VAL A 17 5.41 -9.11 -3.09
N VAL A 18 5.10 -9.71 -1.94
CA VAL A 18 6.10 -10.38 -1.10
C VAL A 18 6.80 -11.49 -1.86
N GLU A 19 6.05 -12.31 -2.61
CA GLU A 19 6.64 -13.37 -3.43
C GLU A 19 7.61 -12.81 -4.47
N GLN A 20 7.25 -11.75 -5.17
CA GLN A 20 8.11 -11.15 -6.19
C GLN A 20 9.36 -10.53 -5.59
N VAL A 21 9.22 -9.83 -4.47
CA VAL A 21 10.36 -9.24 -3.77
C VAL A 21 11.39 -10.32 -3.40
N ARG A 22 10.93 -11.43 -2.85
CA ARG A 22 11.80 -12.54 -2.47
C ARG A 22 12.42 -13.23 -3.68
N ALA A 23 11.60 -13.54 -4.67
CA ALA A 23 12.04 -14.32 -5.83
C ALA A 23 13.03 -13.56 -6.70
N LEU A 24 12.86 -12.25 -6.85
CA LEU A 24 13.62 -11.42 -7.77
C LEU A 24 14.65 -10.51 -7.10
N GLY A 25 14.72 -10.51 -5.77
CA GLY A 25 15.64 -9.63 -5.04
C GLY A 25 15.35 -8.15 -5.24
N ILE A 26 14.06 -7.79 -5.27
CA ILE A 26 13.63 -6.41 -5.50
C ILE A 26 14.03 -5.55 -4.30
N GLY A 27 14.64 -4.38 -4.59
CA GLY A 27 15.14 -3.48 -3.55
C GLY A 27 14.20 -2.33 -3.18
N SER A 28 13.19 -2.05 -4.00
CA SER A 28 12.20 -1.00 -3.73
C SER A 28 10.92 -1.28 -4.50
N VAL A 29 9.80 -0.73 -4.03
CA VAL A 29 8.48 -0.96 -4.62
C VAL A 29 7.74 0.38 -4.74
N ALA A 30 7.12 0.62 -5.89
CA ALA A 30 6.17 1.71 -6.07
C ALA A 30 4.76 1.13 -6.10
N LEU A 31 3.88 1.68 -5.26
CA LEU A 31 2.48 1.27 -5.19
C LEU A 31 1.63 2.29 -5.95
N VAL A 32 1.18 1.91 -7.13
CA VAL A 32 0.40 2.77 -8.02
C VAL A 32 -1.06 2.40 -7.87
N VAL A 33 -1.83 3.21 -7.16
CA VAL A 33 -3.24 2.94 -6.85
C VAL A 33 -4.04 4.23 -6.85
N SER A 34 -5.37 4.09 -6.92
CA SER A 34 -6.28 5.22 -6.82
C SER A 34 -6.19 5.86 -5.44
N PRO A 35 -6.29 7.21 -5.34
CA PRO A 35 -6.11 7.91 -4.06
C PRO A 35 -7.05 7.45 -2.95
N TYR A 36 -8.30 7.08 -3.30
CA TYR A 36 -9.30 6.77 -2.29
C TYR A 36 -8.93 5.58 -1.40
N HIS A 37 -8.12 4.63 -1.89
CA HIS A 37 -7.72 3.48 -1.07
C HIS A 37 -6.20 3.29 -0.97
N LEU A 38 -5.43 4.29 -1.36
CA LEU A 38 -3.96 4.23 -1.33
C LEU A 38 -3.43 3.89 0.06
N VAL A 39 -3.98 4.54 1.10
CA VAL A 39 -3.52 4.32 2.48
C VAL A 39 -3.74 2.86 2.89
N ARG A 40 -4.91 2.30 2.60
CA ARG A 40 -5.21 0.91 2.95
C ARG A 40 -4.30 -0.06 2.20
N VAL A 41 -4.09 0.15 0.91
CA VAL A 41 -3.17 -0.70 0.12
C VAL A 41 -1.76 -0.62 0.70
N TYR A 42 -1.28 0.59 0.97
CA TYR A 42 0.05 0.79 1.54
C TYR A 42 0.22 0.03 2.86
N LEU A 43 -0.74 0.18 3.77
CA LEU A 43 -0.68 -0.48 5.08
C LEU A 43 -0.83 -2.00 4.97
N THR A 44 -1.59 -2.50 4.00
CA THR A 44 -1.73 -3.94 3.76
C THR A 44 -0.40 -4.54 3.27
N VAL A 45 0.25 -3.88 2.31
CA VAL A 45 1.55 -4.32 1.79
C VAL A 45 2.63 -4.21 2.86
N LEU A 46 2.63 -3.12 3.63
CA LEU A 46 3.58 -2.93 4.73
C LEU A 46 3.46 -4.07 5.74
N ARG A 47 2.23 -4.43 6.12
CA ARG A 47 1.99 -5.54 7.05
C ARG A 47 2.51 -6.85 6.50
N ALA A 48 2.21 -7.15 5.23
CA ALA A 48 2.66 -8.38 4.59
C ALA A 48 4.19 -8.47 4.53
N CYS A 49 4.86 -7.39 4.17
CA CYS A 49 6.32 -7.33 4.14
C CYS A 49 6.91 -7.48 5.54
N ASP A 50 6.35 -6.77 6.52
CA ASP A 50 6.81 -6.81 7.90
C ASP A 50 6.69 -8.23 8.47
N ASP A 51 5.55 -8.88 8.28
CA ASP A 51 5.33 -10.27 8.73
C ASP A 51 6.27 -11.25 8.02
N ALA A 52 6.71 -10.94 6.80
CA ALA A 52 7.65 -11.74 6.04
C ALA A 52 9.12 -11.43 6.36
N GLY A 53 9.39 -10.49 7.28
CA GLY A 53 10.74 -10.07 7.62
C GLY A 53 11.43 -9.24 6.54
N LEU A 54 10.66 -8.63 5.65
CA LEU A 54 11.18 -7.81 4.56
C LEU A 54 11.03 -6.33 4.91
N ARG A 55 12.11 -5.58 4.73
CA ARG A 55 12.09 -4.13 4.91
C ARG A 55 12.76 -3.47 3.71
N LEU A 56 11.96 -2.78 2.90
CA LEU A 56 12.41 -2.12 1.68
C LEU A 56 11.62 -0.84 1.48
N PRO A 57 12.17 0.13 0.72
CA PRO A 57 11.43 1.35 0.42
C PRO A 57 10.16 1.06 -0.38
N MET A 58 9.03 1.58 0.08
CA MET A 58 7.74 1.55 -0.63
C MET A 58 7.31 2.99 -0.87
N VAL A 59 7.15 3.36 -2.13
CA VAL A 59 6.79 4.71 -2.54
C VAL A 59 5.34 4.71 -3.01
N PRO A 60 4.44 5.49 -2.38
CA PRO A 60 3.06 5.60 -2.85
C PRO A 60 2.99 6.56 -4.05
N LEU A 61 2.37 6.09 -5.12
CA LEU A 61 2.16 6.89 -6.33
C LEU A 61 0.66 6.86 -6.67
N PRO A 62 -0.09 7.89 -6.23
CA PRO A 62 -1.51 7.93 -6.54
C PRO A 62 -1.75 8.16 -8.03
N VAL A 63 -2.71 7.41 -8.60
CA VAL A 63 -3.16 7.65 -9.96
C VAL A 63 -3.93 8.97 -9.97
N ALA A 64 -3.65 9.81 -10.96
CA ALA A 64 -4.36 11.09 -11.11
C ALA A 64 -5.78 10.83 -11.60
N VAL A 65 -6.75 10.82 -10.67
CA VAL A 65 -8.17 10.63 -10.95
C VAL A 65 -8.95 11.74 -10.28
N ALA A 66 -9.95 12.28 -10.99
CA ALA A 66 -10.85 13.25 -10.37
C ALA A 66 -11.63 12.57 -9.23
N PRO A 67 -11.83 13.25 -8.06
CA PRO A 67 -12.54 12.63 -6.93
C PRO A 67 -13.98 12.21 -7.24
N ASP A 68 -14.62 12.85 -8.22
CA ASP A 68 -15.97 12.55 -8.67
C ASP A 68 -16.03 11.56 -9.83
N ALA A 69 -14.88 11.12 -10.35
CA ALA A 69 -14.84 10.14 -11.41
C ALA A 69 -15.33 8.77 -10.92
N PRO A 70 -16.11 8.03 -11.73
CA PRO A 70 -16.56 6.70 -11.36
C PRO A 70 -15.39 5.73 -11.21
N VAL A 71 -15.45 4.89 -10.18
CA VAL A 71 -14.50 3.79 -10.01
C VAL A 71 -15.06 2.58 -10.78
N PRO A 72 -14.34 2.03 -11.76
CA PRO A 72 -14.86 1.00 -12.65
C PRO A 72 -15.45 -0.22 -11.93
N GLU A 73 -14.84 -0.65 -10.84
CA GLU A 73 -15.25 -1.84 -10.09
C GLU A 73 -16.56 -1.67 -9.35
N THR A 74 -16.90 -0.44 -8.94
CA THR A 74 -18.07 -0.17 -8.10
C THR A 74 -19.09 0.75 -8.75
N GLY A 75 -18.69 1.53 -9.76
CA GLY A 75 -19.50 2.59 -10.35
C GLY A 75 -19.67 3.81 -9.45
N ALA A 76 -19.18 3.79 -8.23
CA ALA A 76 -19.20 4.93 -7.31
C ALA A 76 -18.01 5.84 -7.55
N ALA A 77 -18.13 7.13 -7.22
CA ALA A 77 -17.01 8.06 -7.27
C ALA A 77 -16.01 7.77 -6.13
N GLY A 78 -14.75 8.13 -6.34
CA GLY A 78 -13.70 7.86 -5.35
C GLY A 78 -14.02 8.45 -3.98
N TYR A 79 -14.51 9.71 -3.93
CA TYR A 79 -14.81 10.34 -2.65
C TYR A 79 -16.01 9.69 -1.92
N ASP A 80 -16.91 9.01 -2.65
CA ASP A 80 -18.03 8.29 -2.06
C ASP A 80 -17.56 7.03 -1.32
N LEU A 81 -16.36 6.54 -1.64
CA LEU A 81 -15.79 5.33 -1.05
C LEU A 81 -14.95 5.62 0.19
N VAL A 82 -14.64 6.89 0.48
CA VAL A 82 -13.73 7.28 1.57
C VAL A 82 -14.25 6.80 2.93
N ALA A 83 -15.55 6.91 3.20
CA ALA A 83 -16.12 6.49 4.49
C ALA A 83 -15.88 4.99 4.74
N GLY A 84 -16.08 4.16 3.72
CA GLY A 84 -15.81 2.72 3.82
C GLY A 84 -14.34 2.42 4.04
N GLU A 85 -13.44 3.15 3.37
CA GLU A 85 -12.00 2.99 3.56
C GLU A 85 -11.57 3.39 4.98
N VAL A 86 -12.10 4.50 5.51
CA VAL A 86 -11.81 4.91 6.89
C VAL A 86 -12.28 3.84 7.87
N SER A 87 -13.47 3.27 7.67
CA SER A 87 -13.99 2.20 8.52
C SER A 87 -13.05 0.99 8.53
N ARG A 88 -12.53 0.59 7.36
CA ARG A 88 -11.57 -0.51 7.26
C ARG A 88 -10.24 -0.20 7.95
N LEU A 89 -9.75 1.02 7.83
CA LEU A 89 -8.53 1.46 8.50
C LEU A 89 -8.64 1.40 10.02
N LEU A 90 -9.83 1.62 10.56
CA LEU A 90 -10.08 1.54 12.00
C LEU A 90 -10.18 0.10 12.51
N ARG A 91 -10.67 -0.83 11.68
CA ARG A 91 -10.93 -2.22 12.08
C ARG A 91 -9.78 -3.18 11.79
N TYR A 92 -9.12 -3.03 10.64
CA TYR A 92 -8.19 -4.04 10.13
C TYR A 92 -6.90 -4.20 10.96
N PRO A 93 -6.36 -3.18 11.65
CA PRO A 93 -5.19 -3.40 12.49
C PRO A 93 -5.44 -4.45 13.58
N GLY A 94 -6.62 -4.43 14.20
CA GLY A 94 -6.99 -5.40 15.22
C GLY A 94 -7.15 -6.82 14.67
N GLN A 95 -7.38 -6.96 13.37
CA GLN A 95 -7.49 -8.25 12.70
C GLN A 95 -6.16 -8.72 12.09
N GLY A 96 -5.11 -7.91 12.18
CA GLY A 96 -3.80 -8.24 11.62
C GLY A 96 -3.71 -8.13 10.10
N TRP A 97 -4.65 -7.44 9.46
CA TRP A 97 -4.69 -7.34 8.00
C TRP A 97 -3.92 -6.15 7.45
N ILE A 98 -3.75 -5.11 8.26
CA ILE A 98 -2.94 -3.94 7.90
C ILE A 98 -1.98 -3.62 9.03
N ALA A 99 -0.93 -2.84 8.71
CA ALA A 99 0.01 -2.38 9.73
C ALA A 99 -0.67 -1.45 10.72
N THR A 100 -0.27 -1.54 11.99
CA THR A 100 -0.71 -0.62 13.04
C THR A 100 -0.06 0.75 12.85
N PRO A 101 -0.61 1.82 13.46
CA PRO A 101 0.04 3.13 13.44
C PRO A 101 1.48 3.09 13.98
N GLU A 102 1.74 2.29 14.98
CA GLU A 102 3.08 2.14 15.56
C GLU A 102 4.05 1.51 14.58
N ARG A 103 3.64 0.46 13.88
CA ARG A 103 4.46 -0.17 12.84
C ARG A 103 4.73 0.78 11.69
N LEU A 104 3.73 1.56 11.28
CA LEU A 104 3.91 2.57 10.24
C LEU A 104 4.91 3.63 10.68
N ARG A 105 4.80 4.11 11.90
CA ARG A 105 5.74 5.11 12.44
C ARG A 105 7.17 4.60 12.42
N ASP A 106 7.39 3.38 12.89
CA ASP A 106 8.73 2.77 12.91
C ASP A 106 9.28 2.60 11.51
N TYR A 107 8.44 2.16 10.57
CA TYR A 107 8.82 2.03 9.18
C TYR A 107 9.20 3.38 8.55
N LEU A 108 8.40 4.42 8.78
CA LEU A 108 8.68 5.75 8.23
C LEU A 108 9.95 6.36 8.81
N ARG A 109 10.25 6.12 10.08
CA ARG A 109 11.51 6.55 10.68
C ARG A 109 12.70 5.87 10.00
N TRP A 110 12.60 4.56 9.78
CA TRP A 110 13.63 3.83 9.06
C TRP A 110 13.78 4.34 7.63
N LEU A 111 12.67 4.49 6.91
CA LEU A 111 12.66 4.96 5.53
C LEU A 111 13.32 6.34 5.42
N TRP A 112 12.97 7.26 6.32
CA TRP A 112 13.52 8.61 6.34
C TRP A 112 15.02 8.61 6.62
N SER A 113 15.48 7.82 7.58
CA SER A 113 16.90 7.81 7.96
C SER A 113 17.77 7.07 6.96
N ALA A 114 17.29 5.95 6.40
CA ALA A 114 18.09 5.10 5.52
C ALA A 114 17.98 5.45 4.05
N HIS A 115 16.83 6.03 3.62
CA HIS A 115 16.51 6.26 2.21
C HIS A 115 16.00 7.67 1.93
N ARG A 116 16.50 8.67 2.65
CA ARG A 116 16.09 10.06 2.48
C ARG A 116 16.12 10.55 1.02
N PRO A 117 17.13 10.23 0.20
CA PRO A 117 17.16 10.69 -1.19
C PRO A 117 15.94 10.26 -2.01
N LEU A 118 15.37 9.09 -1.74
CA LEU A 118 14.15 8.65 -2.43
C LEU A 118 12.94 9.51 -2.09
N LEU A 119 12.92 10.06 -0.86
CA LEU A 119 11.79 10.87 -0.38
C LEU A 119 11.90 12.33 -0.80
N THR A 120 13.12 12.84 -0.93
CA THR A 120 13.37 14.26 -1.20
C THR A 120 13.79 14.55 -2.64
N GLY A 121 14.16 13.52 -3.40
CA GLY A 121 14.72 13.68 -4.74
C GLY A 121 16.14 14.26 -4.76
N ALA A 122 16.79 14.28 -3.63
CA ALA A 122 18.13 14.87 -3.49
C ALA A 122 19.23 13.82 -3.57
#